data_690f66456227dfab4c1901d237e905bd
#
_entry.id   690f66456227dfab4c1901d237e905bd
#
_cell.length_a   1.000
_cell.length_b   1.000
_cell.length_c   1.000
_cell.angle_alpha   90.00
_cell.angle_beta   90.00
_cell.angle_gamma   90.00
#
_symmetry.space_group_name_H-M   'P 1'
#
loop_
_entity.id
_entity.type
_entity.pdbx_description
1 polymer ?
#
loop_
_entity_poly.entity_id
_entity_poly.type
_entity_poly.pdbx_seq_one_letter_code
_entity_poly.pdbx_strand_id
1 'polypeptide(L)'
;MSKENKPFKVRNAITEEDGKRDSENMVNKEKDLSDRFCSRPFDFVEPHDLGDGKVFVCCPTWLHLPVGSLSNQTLYEAFNSPINQEIRKSILDGSFRYCNHKHCPFIQNDSLPLKQDILDGKKLKVFFDPDEARHQNIIKNNIIDSLRPTVYNLCYDESCNLSCPSCRANKLNINEGPVYERKLKIQKEVIDEAFGEPHNRTCRVNITGSGDPFGSKIFRELIFNIEGSNYPNLQVNLQTNGVMLTKNYWEKMHKIHVNLNTILVSLDAGNEEDYNFTRRGGNWKAVMNNLVFLSEFRKMKKFNHLRLDFVVQQKNYKGMVDFVKIGKRLGVDSCYFSLIADWGTWPVEEYKKHAIWKTDHPEFNEFIKVMEDPIFDDPIVDLGNVTDYRGYNKK
;
A
#
# COMPACT_ATOMS: atom_id res chain seq x y z
N MET A 1 -20.09 26.54 -20.00
CA MET A 1 -19.72 26.73 -18.59
C MET A 1 -18.74 25.64 -18.23
N SER A 2 -17.46 25.95 -18.25
CA SER A 2 -16.37 25.04 -17.94
C SER A 2 -16.40 24.73 -16.43
N LYS A 3 -16.68 23.44 -16.09
CA LYS A 3 -16.47 22.97 -14.72
C LYS A 3 -14.95 22.94 -14.48
N GLU A 4 -14.46 23.86 -13.69
CA GLU A 4 -13.09 23.86 -13.20
C GLU A 4 -12.78 22.49 -12.61
N ASN A 5 -11.75 21.84 -13.15
CA ASN A 5 -11.13 20.66 -12.57
C ASN A 5 -10.53 21.09 -11.22
N LYS A 6 -11.27 20.93 -10.13
CA LYS A 6 -10.66 21.03 -8.80
C LYS A 6 -9.64 19.91 -8.69
N PRO A 7 -8.38 20.22 -8.35
CA PRO A 7 -7.38 19.20 -8.12
C PRO A 7 -7.89 18.25 -7.02
N PHE A 8 -7.51 16.99 -7.12
CA PHE A 8 -7.73 15.97 -6.11
C PHE A 8 -7.41 16.56 -4.74
N LYS A 9 -8.40 16.75 -3.89
CA LYS A 9 -8.15 17.12 -2.51
C LYS A 9 -7.60 15.88 -1.81
N VAL A 10 -6.28 15.70 -1.94
CA VAL A 10 -5.54 15.12 -0.81
C VAL A 10 -5.97 15.97 0.38
N ARG A 11 -6.46 15.38 1.46
CA ARG A 11 -6.78 16.08 2.71
C ARG A 11 -5.79 17.20 2.86
N ASN A 12 -6.29 18.43 3.03
CA ASN A 12 -5.50 19.65 3.16
C ASN A 12 -4.18 19.31 3.81
N ALA A 13 -3.08 19.58 3.11
CA ALA A 13 -1.75 19.29 3.61
C ALA A 13 -1.73 19.72 5.08
N ILE A 14 -1.67 18.73 5.98
CA ILE A 14 -1.58 19.00 7.41
C ILE A 14 -0.29 19.79 7.53
N THR A 15 -0.37 21.00 8.04
CA THR A 15 0.80 21.84 8.21
C THR A 15 1.73 21.18 9.22
N GLU A 16 3.00 21.55 9.21
CA GLU A 16 3.98 21.07 10.20
C GLU A 16 3.52 21.36 11.65
N GLU A 17 2.76 22.45 11.83
CA GLU A 17 2.10 22.81 13.09
C GLU A 17 0.92 21.90 13.44
N ASP A 18 0.13 21.47 12.46
CA ASP A 18 -0.96 20.52 12.67
C ASP A 18 -0.41 19.15 13.06
N GLY A 19 0.70 18.72 12.45
CA GLY A 19 1.41 17.49 12.81
C GLY A 19 1.95 17.54 14.25
N LYS A 20 2.48 18.68 14.70
CA LYS A 20 2.94 18.86 16.09
C LYS A 20 1.77 18.90 17.08
N ARG A 21 0.70 19.65 16.79
CA ARG A 21 -0.49 19.71 17.64
C ARG A 21 -1.19 18.36 17.77
N ASP A 22 -1.31 17.63 16.68
CA ASP A 22 -1.91 16.31 16.68
C ASP A 22 -1.04 15.29 17.42
N SER A 23 0.30 15.35 17.33
CA SER A 23 1.19 14.47 18.08
C SER A 23 1.12 14.72 19.60
N GLU A 24 1.03 15.97 20.04
CA GLU A 24 0.91 16.32 21.47
C GLU A 24 -0.45 15.89 22.09
N ASN A 25 -1.52 15.89 21.29
CA ASN A 25 -2.87 15.50 21.75
C ASN A 25 -3.21 14.02 21.50
N MET A 26 -2.40 13.27 20.78
CA MET A 26 -2.69 11.91 20.33
C MET A 26 -2.00 10.81 21.12
N VAL A 27 -1.14 11.14 22.08
CA VAL A 27 -0.51 10.14 22.94
C VAL A 27 -1.59 9.49 23.81
N ASN A 28 -2.01 8.30 23.39
CA ASN A 28 -2.84 7.47 24.24
C ASN A 28 -1.96 6.91 25.36
N LYS A 29 -2.02 7.50 26.54
CA LYS A 29 -1.22 7.11 27.72
C LYS A 29 -1.53 5.68 28.22
N GLU A 30 -2.48 4.99 27.58
CA GLU A 30 -2.98 3.68 28.05
C GLU A 30 -2.14 2.49 27.57
N LYS A 31 -1.26 2.65 26.55
CA LYS A 31 -0.42 1.53 26.05
C LYS A 31 1.04 1.80 26.30
N ASP A 32 1.67 0.92 27.08
CA ASP A 32 3.11 0.89 27.24
C ASP A 32 3.74 0.25 25.98
N LEU A 33 4.51 1.05 25.25
CA LEU A 33 5.23 0.63 24.05
C LEU A 33 6.76 0.59 24.27
N SER A 34 7.23 0.71 25.51
CA SER A 34 8.65 0.81 25.86
C SER A 34 9.48 -0.38 25.38
N ASP A 35 8.88 -1.56 25.31
CA ASP A 35 9.48 -2.82 24.85
C ASP A 35 9.18 -3.15 23.39
N ARG A 36 8.41 -2.31 22.68
CA ARG A 36 8.00 -2.54 21.31
C ARG A 36 8.96 -1.91 20.29
N PHE A 37 8.99 -2.50 19.10
CA PHE A 37 9.78 -1.99 17.98
C PHE A 37 8.93 -1.86 16.72
N CYS A 38 9.13 -0.77 15.98
CA CYS A 38 8.56 -0.58 14.65
C CYS A 38 9.69 -0.34 13.64
N SER A 39 9.84 -1.23 12.67
CA SER A 39 10.92 -1.12 11.69
C SER A 39 10.69 -0.04 10.62
N ARG A 40 9.46 0.47 10.46
CA ARG A 40 9.11 1.40 9.37
C ARG A 40 10.07 2.58 9.21
N PRO A 41 10.36 3.40 10.23
CA PRO A 41 11.25 4.55 10.04
C PRO A 41 12.70 4.19 9.70
N PHE A 42 13.07 2.92 9.88
CA PHE A 42 14.42 2.40 9.60
C PHE A 42 14.53 1.74 8.22
N ASP A 43 13.42 1.30 7.63
CA ASP A 43 13.40 0.48 6.43
C ASP A 43 12.59 1.09 5.29
N PHE A 44 11.48 1.74 5.59
CA PHE A 44 10.44 2.10 4.64
C PHE A 44 10.53 3.55 4.20
N VAL A 45 10.35 3.77 2.90
CA VAL A 45 10.23 5.10 2.32
C VAL A 45 9.08 5.15 1.32
N GLU A 46 8.30 6.25 1.38
CA GLU A 46 7.14 6.49 0.54
C GLU A 46 7.17 7.94 0.01
N PRO A 47 7.72 8.17 -1.19
CA PRO A 47 7.69 9.48 -1.82
C PRO A 47 6.32 9.77 -2.45
N HIS A 48 5.82 10.98 -2.24
CA HIS A 48 4.59 11.53 -2.81
C HIS A 48 4.84 12.81 -3.59
N ASP A 49 4.09 13.02 -4.69
CA ASP A 49 4.06 14.32 -5.37
C ASP A 49 2.99 15.23 -4.75
N LEU A 50 3.32 15.88 -3.66
CA LEU A 50 2.49 16.91 -3.01
C LEU A 50 2.95 18.33 -3.37
N GLY A 51 3.44 18.51 -4.59
CA GLY A 51 3.96 19.78 -5.12
C GLY A 51 5.48 19.90 -5.04
N ASP A 52 6.14 19.18 -4.14
CA ASP A 52 7.58 19.27 -3.89
C ASP A 52 8.28 17.92 -3.61
N GLY A 53 7.61 16.78 -3.82
CA GLY A 53 8.19 15.46 -3.60
C GLY A 53 8.40 15.13 -2.12
N LYS A 54 7.35 15.24 -1.31
CA LYS A 54 7.39 14.88 0.12
C LYS A 54 7.76 13.42 0.33
N VAL A 55 8.63 13.16 1.29
CA VAL A 55 9.07 11.81 1.67
C VAL A 55 8.50 11.44 3.03
N PHE A 56 7.83 10.29 3.09
CA PHE A 56 7.30 9.70 4.32
C PHE A 56 8.02 8.38 4.63
N VAL A 57 8.09 8.04 5.91
CA VAL A 57 8.68 6.79 6.40
C VAL A 57 7.64 5.85 7.03
N CYS A 58 6.39 6.20 6.85
CA CYS A 58 5.20 5.43 7.23
C CYS A 58 4.02 5.90 6.40
N CYS A 59 2.89 5.17 6.44
CA CYS A 59 1.64 5.67 5.87
C CYS A 59 1.30 7.05 6.48
N PRO A 60 1.04 8.08 5.66
CA PRO A 60 0.74 9.42 6.15
C PRO A 60 -0.46 9.53 7.10
N THR A 61 -1.36 8.54 7.08
CA THR A 61 -2.48 8.45 8.04
C THR A 61 -2.03 8.07 9.44
N TRP A 62 -0.91 7.35 9.58
CA TRP A 62 -0.41 6.84 10.86
C TRP A 62 0.77 7.65 11.40
N LEU A 63 1.52 8.29 10.52
CA LEU A 63 2.60 9.21 10.82
C LEU A 63 2.57 10.34 9.78
N HIS A 64 1.94 11.46 10.15
CA HIS A 64 1.65 12.55 9.23
C HIS A 64 2.87 13.39 8.83
N LEU A 65 3.97 13.25 9.55
CA LEU A 65 5.14 14.09 9.39
C LEU A 65 6.00 13.63 8.22
N PRO A 66 6.16 14.45 7.14
CA PRO A 66 7.14 14.16 6.11
C PRO A 66 8.55 14.37 6.66
N VAL A 67 9.48 13.52 6.26
CA VAL A 67 10.88 13.58 6.73
C VAL A 67 11.78 14.39 5.81
N GLY A 68 11.31 14.80 4.64
CA GLY A 68 12.07 15.61 3.69
C GLY A 68 11.30 15.88 2.40
N SER A 69 11.97 16.53 1.46
CA SER A 69 11.44 16.91 0.15
C SER A 69 12.48 16.67 -0.95
N LEU A 70 12.11 15.94 -2.00
CA LEU A 70 12.96 15.63 -3.16
C LEU A 70 13.10 16.81 -4.13
N SER A 71 12.54 17.99 -3.80
CA SER A 71 12.81 19.21 -4.54
C SER A 71 14.21 19.78 -4.28
N ASN A 72 14.80 19.49 -3.11
CA ASN A 72 16.07 20.08 -2.64
C ASN A 72 16.98 19.10 -1.87
N GLN A 73 16.61 17.84 -1.78
CA GLN A 73 17.36 16.77 -1.10
C GLN A 73 17.35 15.52 -1.96
N THR A 74 18.41 14.71 -1.83
CA THR A 74 18.41 13.32 -2.31
C THR A 74 17.48 12.47 -1.43
N LEU A 75 17.07 11.31 -1.94
CA LEU A 75 16.26 10.38 -1.15
C LEU A 75 17.02 9.90 0.09
N TYR A 76 18.33 9.67 -0.02
CA TYR A 76 19.20 9.30 1.11
C TYR A 76 19.25 10.39 2.20
N GLU A 77 19.41 11.65 1.82
CA GLU A 77 19.42 12.78 2.75
C GLU A 77 18.08 12.94 3.45
N ALA A 78 16.97 12.86 2.70
CA ALA A 78 15.62 12.91 3.27
C ALA A 78 15.38 11.76 4.27
N PHE A 79 15.81 10.55 3.92
CA PHE A 79 15.67 9.36 4.79
C PHE A 79 16.53 9.44 6.06
N ASN A 80 17.62 10.19 6.06
CA ASN A 80 18.50 10.41 7.23
C ASN A 80 18.37 11.81 7.82
N SER A 81 17.32 12.54 7.49
CA SER A 81 17.07 13.89 7.99
C SER A 81 16.97 13.94 9.52
N PRO A 82 17.23 15.10 10.14
CA PRO A 82 17.06 15.28 11.59
C PRO A 82 15.67 14.87 12.08
N ILE A 83 14.62 15.13 11.28
CA ILE A 83 13.23 14.75 11.60
C ILE A 83 13.10 13.22 11.71
N ASN A 84 13.64 12.47 10.73
CA ASN A 84 13.56 11.01 10.78
C ASN A 84 14.43 10.42 11.90
N GLN A 85 15.56 11.04 12.20
CA GLN A 85 16.36 10.64 13.36
C GLN A 85 15.58 10.78 14.68
N GLU A 86 14.80 11.87 14.85
CA GLU A 86 13.93 12.04 16.02
C GLU A 86 12.78 11.02 16.05
N ILE A 87 12.19 10.70 14.88
CA ILE A 87 11.19 9.64 14.78
C ILE A 87 11.82 8.30 15.20
N ARG A 88 13.00 7.94 14.70
CA ARG A 88 13.73 6.71 15.06
C ARG A 88 14.06 6.64 16.54
N LYS A 89 14.52 7.76 17.13
CA LYS A 89 14.72 7.86 18.58
C LYS A 89 13.45 7.54 19.35
N SER A 90 12.29 8.05 18.90
CA SER A 90 11.01 7.81 19.56
C SER A 90 10.56 6.35 19.51
N ILE A 91 10.99 5.58 18.53
CA ILE A 91 10.76 4.13 18.47
C ILE A 91 11.71 3.40 19.44
N LEU A 92 12.96 3.81 19.48
CA LEU A 92 13.97 3.18 20.34
C LEU A 92 13.74 3.48 21.83
N ASP A 93 13.28 4.68 22.18
CA ASP A 93 12.94 5.04 23.57
C ASP A 93 11.53 4.56 23.99
N GLY A 94 10.74 4.01 23.05
CA GLY A 94 9.41 3.45 23.30
C GLY A 94 8.29 4.48 23.43
N SER A 95 8.58 5.77 23.23
CA SER A 95 7.57 6.83 23.35
C SER A 95 6.59 6.86 22.18
N PHE A 96 7.02 6.46 20.97
CA PHE A 96 6.24 6.52 19.73
C PHE A 96 5.52 7.86 19.54
N ARG A 97 6.11 8.96 20.05
CA ARG A 97 5.46 10.28 20.17
C ARG A 97 5.05 10.94 18.85
N TYR A 98 5.56 10.45 17.72
CA TYR A 98 5.20 10.93 16.39
C TYR A 98 4.12 10.07 15.72
N CYS A 99 3.79 8.92 16.30
CA CYS A 99 2.81 8.00 15.76
C CYS A 99 1.38 8.37 16.15
N ASN A 100 0.44 8.19 15.22
CA ASN A 100 -0.97 8.31 15.53
C ASN A 100 -1.47 7.05 16.24
N HIS A 101 -1.51 7.08 17.57
CA HIS A 101 -1.88 5.93 18.40
C HIS A 101 -3.32 5.46 18.15
N LYS A 102 -4.21 6.34 17.72
CA LYS A 102 -5.62 5.99 17.45
C LYS A 102 -5.83 5.35 16.07
N HIS A 103 -4.97 5.64 15.10
CA HIS A 103 -5.15 5.18 13.72
C HIS A 103 -4.10 4.15 13.27
N CYS A 104 -3.01 3.99 14.00
CA CYS A 104 -2.01 2.97 13.67
C CYS A 104 -2.54 1.58 14.04
N PRO A 105 -2.84 0.70 13.07
CA PRO A 105 -3.43 -0.61 13.35
C PRO A 105 -2.48 -1.50 14.16
N PHE A 106 -1.17 -1.28 14.06
CA PHE A 106 -0.18 -2.05 14.77
C PHE A 106 -0.13 -1.73 16.25
N ILE A 107 -0.35 -0.46 16.61
CA ILE A 107 -0.50 -0.02 17.98
C ILE A 107 -1.86 -0.48 18.51
N GLN A 108 -2.93 -0.30 17.72
CA GLN A 108 -4.28 -0.65 18.15
C GLN A 108 -4.43 -2.16 18.43
N ASN A 109 -3.84 -3.01 17.58
CA ASN A 109 -3.97 -4.47 17.65
C ASN A 109 -2.84 -5.15 18.44
N ASP A 110 -1.98 -4.40 19.15
CA ASP A 110 -0.81 -4.91 19.88
C ASP A 110 0.11 -5.82 19.04
N SER A 111 0.20 -5.55 17.74
CA SER A 111 0.89 -6.40 16.79
C SER A 111 2.34 -5.97 16.49
N LEU A 112 2.83 -4.91 17.17
CA LEU A 112 4.25 -4.55 17.12
C LEU A 112 5.08 -5.61 17.84
N PRO A 113 6.21 -6.08 17.25
CA PRO A 113 7.07 -7.04 17.89
C PRO A 113 7.73 -6.48 19.15
N LEU A 114 8.05 -7.37 20.07
CA LEU A 114 8.90 -7.05 21.22
C LEU A 114 10.35 -6.88 20.76
N LYS A 115 11.05 -5.89 21.32
CA LYS A 115 12.50 -5.71 21.08
C LYS A 115 13.28 -6.98 21.42
N GLN A 116 12.91 -7.64 22.54
CA GLN A 116 13.57 -8.87 22.98
C GLN A 116 13.38 -10.02 21.97
N ASP A 117 12.19 -10.16 21.38
CA ASP A 117 11.93 -11.21 20.38
C ASP A 117 12.81 -11.04 19.13
N ILE A 118 13.05 -9.77 18.72
CA ILE A 118 13.98 -9.45 17.62
C ILE A 118 15.42 -9.80 18.03
N LEU A 119 15.83 -9.42 19.23
CA LEU A 119 17.18 -9.68 19.75
C LEU A 119 17.47 -11.19 19.88
N ASP A 120 16.45 -11.97 20.21
CA ASP A 120 16.52 -13.44 20.33
C ASP A 120 16.46 -14.15 18.97
N GLY A 121 16.27 -13.42 17.85
CA GLY A 121 16.16 -14.01 16.52
C GLY A 121 14.90 -14.84 16.32
N LYS A 122 13.80 -14.54 17.02
CA LYS A 122 12.54 -15.24 16.83
C LYS A 122 11.96 -14.87 15.45
N LYS A 123 11.44 -15.87 14.72
CA LYS A 123 10.72 -15.64 13.47
C LYS A 123 9.43 -14.86 13.75
N LEU A 124 9.45 -13.59 13.42
CA LEU A 124 8.33 -12.69 13.59
C LEU A 124 7.59 -12.55 12.24
N LYS A 125 6.25 -12.50 12.29
CA LYS A 125 5.47 -11.99 11.17
C LYS A 125 5.65 -10.46 11.15
N VAL A 126 6.76 -9.99 10.60
CA VAL A 126 7.06 -8.56 10.54
C VAL A 126 6.47 -8.01 9.24
N PHE A 127 5.96 -6.79 9.28
CA PHE A 127 5.32 -6.11 8.16
C PHE A 127 6.23 -5.86 6.98
N PHE A 128 7.51 -5.77 7.25
CA PHE A 128 8.56 -5.44 6.32
C PHE A 128 9.63 -6.50 6.42
N ASP A 129 10.35 -6.63 5.34
CA ASP A 129 11.33 -7.67 5.17
C ASP A 129 12.19 -7.89 6.41
N PRO A 130 12.37 -9.12 6.83
CA PRO A 130 13.17 -9.46 7.98
C PRO A 130 14.67 -9.45 7.60
N ASP A 131 15.29 -8.31 7.55
CA ASP A 131 16.71 -8.27 7.87
C ASP A 131 16.85 -8.29 9.39
N GLU A 132 16.66 -9.47 9.97
CA GLU A 132 16.74 -9.69 11.42
C GLU A 132 18.06 -9.17 11.99
N ALA A 133 19.18 -9.42 11.31
CA ALA A 133 20.49 -8.97 11.71
C ALA A 133 20.58 -7.43 11.73
N ARG A 134 19.97 -6.76 10.76
CA ARG A 134 19.92 -5.30 10.69
C ARG A 134 19.13 -4.72 11.87
N HIS A 135 17.93 -5.25 12.16
CA HIS A 135 17.10 -4.76 13.25
C HIS A 135 17.73 -5.04 14.62
N GLN A 136 18.36 -6.21 14.81
CA GLN A 136 19.14 -6.50 16.01
C GLN A 136 20.26 -5.48 16.21
N ASN A 137 21.00 -5.15 15.16
CA ASN A 137 22.08 -4.16 15.22
C ASN A 137 21.56 -2.75 15.55
N ILE A 138 20.43 -2.35 14.91
CA ILE A 138 19.77 -1.05 15.19
C ILE A 138 19.39 -0.95 16.68
N ILE A 139 18.74 -1.98 17.23
CA ILE A 139 18.30 -1.99 18.62
C ILE A 139 19.49 -2.01 19.59
N LYS A 140 20.46 -2.89 19.36
CA LYS A 140 21.65 -3.03 20.24
C LYS A 140 22.50 -1.76 20.31
N ASN A 141 22.65 -1.06 19.19
CA ASN A 141 23.58 0.06 19.06
C ASN A 141 22.88 1.42 18.94
N ASN A 142 21.54 1.48 19.08
CA ASN A 142 20.72 2.69 18.94
C ASN A 142 21.01 3.46 17.66
N ILE A 143 21.07 2.76 16.51
CA ILE A 143 21.41 3.36 15.23
C ILE A 143 20.20 4.16 14.71
N ILE A 144 20.39 5.46 14.48
CA ILE A 144 19.35 6.38 14.02
C ILE A 144 19.67 7.09 12.70
N ASP A 145 20.91 7.03 12.22
CA ASP A 145 21.39 7.71 11.01
C ASP A 145 22.16 6.75 10.08
N SER A 146 22.62 7.29 8.96
CA SER A 146 23.46 6.58 7.98
C SER A 146 22.83 5.27 7.46
N LEU A 147 21.50 5.20 7.46
CA LEU A 147 20.74 4.04 7.00
C LEU A 147 20.30 4.23 5.55
N ARG A 148 20.14 3.13 4.82
CA ARG A 148 19.47 3.11 3.51
C ARG A 148 18.11 2.44 3.62
N PRO A 149 17.08 2.90 2.86
CA PRO A 149 15.81 2.20 2.79
C PRO A 149 16.00 0.77 2.26
N THR A 150 15.17 -0.14 2.74
CA THR A 150 15.05 -1.51 2.22
C THR A 150 13.68 -1.75 1.57
N VAL A 151 12.70 -0.88 1.85
CA VAL A 151 11.35 -0.93 1.26
C VAL A 151 10.99 0.42 0.65
N TYR A 152 10.78 0.42 -0.64
CA TYR A 152 10.39 1.59 -1.43
C TYR A 152 8.93 1.43 -1.86
N ASN A 153 8.03 2.30 -1.38
CA ASN A 153 6.63 2.33 -1.78
C ASN A 153 6.37 3.51 -2.71
N LEU A 154 6.17 3.23 -4.00
CA LEU A 154 6.12 4.27 -5.02
C LEU A 154 4.71 4.85 -5.13
N CYS A 155 4.49 6.04 -4.54
CA CYS A 155 3.18 6.71 -4.47
C CYS A 155 3.15 8.09 -5.16
N TYR A 156 4.16 8.43 -5.95
CA TYR A 156 4.31 9.78 -6.53
C TYR A 156 3.60 9.99 -7.86
N ASP A 157 2.96 8.96 -8.44
CA ASP A 157 2.13 9.14 -9.64
C ASP A 157 0.76 8.50 -9.51
N GLU A 158 -0.28 9.32 -9.56
CA GLU A 158 -1.68 8.94 -9.42
C GLU A 158 -2.32 8.57 -10.77
N SER A 159 -1.56 8.55 -11.87
CA SER A 159 -2.08 8.19 -13.20
C SER A 159 -2.68 6.80 -13.20
N CYS A 160 -3.90 6.68 -13.76
CA CYS A 160 -4.66 5.44 -13.78
C CYS A 160 -5.61 5.42 -14.98
N ASN A 161 -5.73 4.26 -15.60
CA ASN A 161 -6.68 4.01 -16.70
C ASN A 161 -8.15 3.87 -16.23
N LEU A 162 -8.42 3.84 -14.90
CA LEU A 162 -9.75 3.77 -14.31
C LEU A 162 -10.13 5.05 -13.56
N SER A 163 -11.43 5.17 -13.24
CA SER A 163 -11.98 6.24 -12.40
C SER A 163 -12.93 5.67 -11.34
N CYS A 164 -12.43 4.72 -10.54
CA CYS A 164 -13.18 4.07 -9.47
C CYS A 164 -13.78 5.11 -8.52
N PRO A 165 -15.11 5.06 -8.23
CA PRO A 165 -15.77 6.10 -7.42
C PRO A 165 -15.19 6.30 -6.03
N SER A 166 -14.71 5.22 -5.41
CA SER A 166 -14.05 5.25 -4.10
C SER A 166 -12.68 5.90 -4.09
N CYS A 167 -12.05 6.07 -5.27
CA CYS A 167 -10.67 6.53 -5.39
C CYS A 167 -10.58 7.90 -6.05
N ARG A 168 -11.35 8.17 -7.13
CA ARG A 168 -11.23 9.41 -7.92
C ARG A 168 -12.47 9.69 -8.76
N ALA A 169 -12.71 10.99 -9.02
CA ALA A 169 -13.84 11.43 -9.83
C ALA A 169 -13.64 11.13 -11.33
N ASN A 170 -12.43 11.33 -11.85
CA ASN A 170 -12.07 11.22 -13.26
C ASN A 170 -10.82 10.38 -13.47
N LYS A 171 -10.64 9.83 -14.69
CA LYS A 171 -9.37 9.25 -15.11
C LYS A 171 -8.27 10.30 -15.03
N LEU A 172 -7.13 9.89 -14.54
CA LEU A 172 -5.96 10.74 -14.44
C LEU A 172 -4.85 10.18 -15.33
N ASN A 173 -4.35 11.00 -16.25
CA ASN A 173 -3.32 10.62 -17.20
C ASN A 173 -2.30 11.75 -17.32
N ILE A 174 -1.20 11.64 -16.58
CA ILE A 174 -0.15 12.66 -16.50
C ILE A 174 1.02 12.17 -17.35
N ASN A 175 1.10 12.63 -18.62
CA ASN A 175 2.10 12.17 -19.58
C ASN A 175 3.06 13.27 -20.05
N GLU A 176 2.80 14.53 -19.73
CA GLU A 176 3.57 15.71 -20.15
C GLU A 176 3.29 16.92 -19.24
N GLY A 177 4.06 17.97 -19.40
CA GLY A 177 3.91 19.24 -18.70
C GLY A 177 4.57 19.28 -17.32
N PRO A 178 4.44 20.41 -16.60
CA PRO A 178 5.20 20.68 -15.37
C PRO A 178 5.00 19.64 -14.26
N VAL A 179 3.80 19.05 -14.15
CA VAL A 179 3.51 18.00 -13.17
C VAL A 179 4.26 16.73 -13.54
N TYR A 180 4.26 16.35 -14.81
CA TYR A 180 5.00 15.18 -15.30
C TYR A 180 6.52 15.34 -15.06
N GLU A 181 7.07 16.50 -15.40
CA GLU A 181 8.49 16.80 -15.20
C GLU A 181 8.90 16.75 -13.71
N ARG A 182 8.03 17.23 -12.81
CA ARG A 182 8.27 17.13 -11.38
C ARG A 182 8.29 15.66 -10.90
N LYS A 183 7.35 14.84 -11.38
CA LYS A 183 7.30 13.41 -11.06
C LYS A 183 8.52 12.66 -11.62
N LEU A 184 9.03 13.04 -12.78
CA LEU A 184 10.28 12.49 -13.31
C LEU A 184 11.48 12.80 -12.42
N LYS A 185 11.54 14.00 -11.83
CA LYS A 185 12.60 14.33 -10.85
C LYS A 185 12.51 13.45 -9.60
N ILE A 186 11.31 13.26 -9.08
CA ILE A 186 11.08 12.35 -7.95
C ILE A 186 11.52 10.92 -8.32
N GLN A 187 11.13 10.44 -9.51
CA GLN A 187 11.54 9.11 -9.97
C GLN A 187 13.06 9.00 -10.09
N LYS A 188 13.73 10.04 -10.57
CA LYS A 188 15.19 10.06 -10.66
C LYS A 188 15.85 9.83 -9.31
N GLU A 189 15.42 10.55 -8.27
CA GLU A 189 15.95 10.37 -6.91
C GLU A 189 15.70 8.94 -6.37
N VAL A 190 14.53 8.36 -6.68
CA VAL A 190 14.23 6.96 -6.33
C VAL A 190 15.14 5.99 -7.08
N ILE A 191 15.38 6.22 -8.39
CA ILE A 191 16.25 5.37 -9.20
C ILE A 191 17.69 5.47 -8.71
N ASP A 192 18.19 6.68 -8.48
CA ASP A 192 19.57 6.91 -8.04
C ASP A 192 19.84 6.21 -6.69
N GLU A 193 18.90 6.22 -5.75
CA GLU A 193 19.06 5.54 -4.47
C GLU A 193 18.85 4.02 -4.54
N ALA A 194 17.80 3.58 -5.23
CA ALA A 194 17.42 2.17 -5.27
C ALA A 194 18.16 1.37 -6.34
N PHE A 195 18.54 2.00 -7.46
CA PHE A 195 19.02 1.34 -8.68
C PHE A 195 20.24 2.04 -9.31
N GLY A 196 20.88 3.00 -8.61
CA GLY A 196 22.00 3.78 -9.18
C GLY A 196 23.21 2.94 -9.55
N GLU A 197 23.55 1.97 -8.73
CA GLU A 197 24.64 1.02 -8.95
C GLU A 197 24.16 -0.42 -8.71
N PRO A 198 24.69 -1.41 -9.44
CA PRO A 198 24.43 -2.82 -9.16
C PRO A 198 24.75 -3.18 -7.71
N HIS A 199 23.86 -3.89 -7.05
CA HIS A 199 24.04 -4.29 -5.67
C HIS A 199 23.30 -5.58 -5.32
N ASN A 200 23.72 -6.23 -4.24
CA ASN A 200 23.09 -7.43 -3.71
C ASN A 200 22.31 -7.18 -2.39
N ARG A 201 21.98 -5.92 -2.09
CA ARG A 201 21.16 -5.58 -0.92
C ARG A 201 19.78 -6.23 -1.05
N THR A 202 19.27 -6.80 0.03
CA THR A 202 17.87 -7.19 0.12
C THR A 202 17.01 -5.93 0.16
N CYS A 203 16.18 -5.75 -0.86
CA CYS A 203 15.25 -4.63 -0.90
C CYS A 203 13.96 -5.01 -1.62
N ARG A 204 12.91 -4.25 -1.35
CA ARG A 204 11.58 -4.42 -1.94
C ARG A 204 11.10 -3.10 -2.54
N VAL A 205 10.58 -3.18 -3.75
CA VAL A 205 9.92 -2.06 -4.41
C VAL A 205 8.46 -2.41 -4.66
N ASN A 206 7.55 -1.65 -4.06
CA ASN A 206 6.11 -1.75 -4.29
C ASN A 206 5.69 -0.70 -5.32
N ILE A 207 5.13 -1.11 -6.41
CA ILE A 207 4.58 -0.28 -7.47
C ILE A 207 3.12 -0.68 -7.63
N THR A 208 2.16 0.05 -7.23
CA THR A 208 1.99 1.43 -6.76
C THR A 208 1.03 1.51 -5.59
N GLY A 209 1.08 2.65 -4.87
CA GLY A 209 0.13 2.97 -3.82
C GLY A 209 -0.98 3.95 -4.21
N SER A 210 -0.90 4.65 -5.36
CA SER A 210 -1.81 5.77 -5.66
C SER A 210 -2.44 5.75 -7.06
N GLY A 211 -1.80 5.11 -8.04
CA GLY A 211 -2.28 5.02 -9.42
C GLY A 211 -2.42 3.58 -9.91
N ASP A 212 -2.00 3.33 -11.14
CA ASP A 212 -1.85 1.98 -11.69
C ASP A 212 -0.52 1.88 -12.42
N PRO A 213 0.31 0.84 -12.19
CA PRO A 213 1.66 0.73 -12.77
C PRO A 213 1.65 0.75 -14.30
N PHE A 214 0.61 0.21 -14.91
CA PHE A 214 0.47 0.15 -16.36
C PHE A 214 -0.38 1.29 -16.92
N GLY A 215 -1.18 1.97 -16.09
CA GLY A 215 -1.86 3.23 -16.41
C GLY A 215 -0.92 4.44 -16.39
N SER A 216 0.11 4.41 -15.56
CA SER A 216 1.14 5.44 -15.44
C SER A 216 2.21 5.29 -16.53
N LYS A 217 2.54 6.36 -17.27
CA LYS A 217 3.68 6.38 -18.18
C LYS A 217 5.00 6.26 -17.43
N ILE A 218 5.12 6.99 -16.32
CA ILE A 218 6.33 7.02 -15.48
C ILE A 218 6.65 5.63 -14.93
N PHE A 219 5.67 4.95 -14.34
CA PHE A 219 5.89 3.61 -13.79
C PHE A 219 6.09 2.55 -14.88
N ARG A 220 5.41 2.65 -16.03
CA ARG A 220 5.70 1.75 -17.16
C ARG A 220 7.14 1.86 -17.62
N GLU A 221 7.64 3.09 -17.81
CA GLU A 221 9.03 3.32 -18.23
C GLU A 221 10.01 2.78 -17.17
N LEU A 222 9.73 2.97 -15.90
CA LEU A 222 10.52 2.37 -14.82
C LEU A 222 10.55 0.84 -14.93
N ILE A 223 9.38 0.20 -14.97
CA ILE A 223 9.22 -1.27 -15.01
C ILE A 223 9.91 -1.88 -16.22
N PHE A 224 9.87 -1.21 -17.40
CA PHE A 224 10.44 -1.75 -18.62
C PHE A 224 11.96 -1.57 -18.74
N ASN A 225 12.53 -0.63 -17.96
CA ASN A 225 13.94 -0.25 -18.09
C ASN A 225 14.84 -0.73 -16.95
N ILE A 226 14.30 -1.14 -15.79
CA ILE A 226 15.12 -1.72 -14.72
C ILE A 226 15.75 -3.03 -15.21
N GLU A 227 17.06 -3.12 -15.17
CA GLU A 227 17.81 -4.35 -15.45
C GLU A 227 17.90 -5.19 -14.17
N GLY A 228 16.88 -6.01 -13.94
CA GLY A 228 16.69 -6.75 -12.69
C GLY A 228 17.83 -7.70 -12.32
N SER A 229 18.56 -8.20 -13.30
CA SER A 229 19.74 -9.05 -13.10
C SER A 229 20.87 -8.37 -12.30
N ASN A 230 20.91 -7.03 -12.31
CA ASN A 230 21.86 -6.24 -11.52
C ASN A 230 21.52 -6.23 -10.02
N TYR A 231 20.34 -6.73 -9.62
CA TYR A 231 19.80 -6.64 -8.26
C TYR A 231 19.23 -8.00 -7.82
N PRO A 232 20.07 -9.02 -7.58
CA PRO A 232 19.62 -10.41 -7.38
C PRO A 232 18.72 -10.60 -6.15
N ASN A 233 18.80 -9.72 -5.15
CA ASN A 233 17.99 -9.77 -3.94
C ASN A 233 16.87 -8.71 -3.92
N LEU A 234 16.61 -8.06 -5.07
CA LEU A 234 15.47 -7.17 -5.23
C LEU A 234 14.17 -7.97 -5.34
N GLN A 235 13.15 -7.55 -4.64
CA GLN A 235 11.78 -8.03 -4.77
C GLN A 235 10.89 -6.91 -5.34
N VAL A 236 10.19 -7.18 -6.43
CA VAL A 236 9.24 -6.23 -7.03
C VAL A 236 7.83 -6.74 -6.78
N ASN A 237 7.02 -5.91 -6.13
CA ASN A 237 5.60 -6.11 -5.97
C ASN A 237 4.83 -5.13 -6.86
N LEU A 238 3.88 -5.65 -7.62
CA LEU A 238 3.01 -4.84 -8.48
C LEU A 238 1.59 -4.84 -7.91
N GLN A 239 1.02 -3.66 -7.69
CA GLN A 239 -0.40 -3.50 -7.37
C GLN A 239 -1.11 -2.82 -8.53
N THR A 240 -2.03 -3.53 -9.18
CA THR A 240 -2.68 -3.10 -10.42
C THR A 240 -4.18 -3.38 -10.41
N ASN A 241 -4.95 -2.66 -11.23
CA ASN A 241 -6.33 -3.03 -11.53
C ASN A 241 -6.45 -4.20 -12.53
N GLY A 242 -5.34 -4.69 -13.06
CA GLY A 242 -5.25 -5.85 -13.93
C GLY A 242 -5.69 -5.64 -15.39
N VAL A 243 -6.35 -4.54 -15.73
CA VAL A 243 -6.91 -4.33 -17.09
C VAL A 243 -5.81 -4.21 -18.13
N MET A 244 -4.73 -3.48 -17.82
CA MET A 244 -3.63 -3.24 -18.73
C MET A 244 -2.48 -4.24 -18.59
N LEU A 245 -2.46 -5.09 -17.59
CA LEU A 245 -1.45 -6.15 -17.45
C LEU A 245 -1.74 -7.30 -18.41
N THR A 246 -1.57 -7.03 -19.69
CA THR A 246 -1.75 -7.99 -20.78
C THR A 246 -0.46 -8.78 -21.04
N LYS A 247 -0.56 -9.85 -21.83
CA LYS A 247 0.62 -10.62 -22.27
C LYS A 247 1.67 -9.75 -22.97
N ASN A 248 1.26 -8.78 -23.76
CA ASN A 248 2.20 -7.83 -24.40
C ASN A 248 2.95 -6.96 -23.37
N TYR A 249 2.27 -6.48 -22.32
CA TYR A 249 2.96 -5.73 -21.26
C TYR A 249 3.86 -6.65 -20.42
N TRP A 250 3.45 -7.88 -20.20
CA TRP A 250 4.30 -8.88 -19.55
C TRP A 250 5.61 -9.07 -20.33
N GLU A 251 5.53 -9.27 -21.63
CA GLU A 251 6.72 -9.44 -22.49
C GLU A 251 7.63 -8.20 -22.45
N LYS A 252 7.05 -6.99 -22.43
CA LYS A 252 7.84 -5.75 -22.33
C LYS A 252 8.60 -5.58 -21.01
N MET A 253 8.09 -6.15 -19.91
CA MET A 253 8.74 -6.06 -18.59
C MET A 253 9.69 -7.24 -18.31
N HIS A 254 10.15 -7.96 -19.33
CA HIS A 254 10.97 -9.17 -19.19
C HIS A 254 12.22 -8.99 -18.32
N LYS A 255 12.80 -7.80 -18.32
CA LYS A 255 14.01 -7.48 -17.55
C LYS A 255 13.86 -7.62 -16.04
N ILE A 256 12.66 -7.40 -15.50
CA ILE A 256 12.38 -7.52 -14.06
C ILE A 256 11.71 -8.84 -13.67
N HIS A 257 11.48 -9.77 -14.61
CA HIS A 257 10.80 -11.04 -14.29
C HIS A 257 11.48 -11.81 -13.16
N VAL A 258 12.81 -11.79 -13.12
CA VAL A 258 13.59 -12.48 -12.08
C VAL A 258 13.38 -11.93 -10.67
N ASN A 259 12.88 -10.70 -10.57
CA ASN A 259 12.64 -10.00 -9.32
C ASN A 259 11.17 -9.97 -8.91
N LEU A 260 10.25 -10.42 -9.80
CA LEU A 260 8.82 -10.37 -9.49
C LEU A 260 8.50 -11.29 -8.31
N ASN A 261 8.02 -10.68 -7.23
CA ASN A 261 7.62 -11.39 -6.03
C ASN A 261 6.12 -11.53 -5.94
N THR A 262 5.38 -10.41 -5.90
CA THR A 262 3.93 -10.42 -5.71
C THR A 262 3.24 -9.59 -6.80
N ILE A 263 2.15 -10.11 -7.35
CA ILE A 263 1.21 -9.36 -8.17
C ILE A 263 -0.12 -9.30 -7.43
N LEU A 264 -0.56 -8.08 -7.08
CA LEU A 264 -1.83 -7.80 -6.43
C LEU A 264 -2.77 -7.22 -7.48
N VAL A 265 -3.93 -7.88 -7.68
CA VAL A 265 -4.94 -7.40 -8.61
C VAL A 265 -6.17 -6.95 -7.84
N SER A 266 -6.42 -5.65 -7.89
CA SER A 266 -7.58 -5.03 -7.25
C SER A 266 -8.83 -5.25 -8.11
N LEU A 267 -9.65 -6.24 -7.75
CA LEU A 267 -10.84 -6.65 -8.53
C LEU A 267 -12.15 -6.05 -7.99
N ASP A 268 -12.34 -6.05 -6.66
CA ASP A 268 -13.49 -5.48 -5.93
C ASP A 268 -14.86 -6.01 -6.38
N ALA A 269 -14.93 -7.18 -6.97
CA ALA A 269 -16.18 -7.72 -7.51
C ALA A 269 -16.17 -9.26 -7.60
N GLY A 270 -17.35 -9.86 -7.39
CA GLY A 270 -17.62 -11.27 -7.68
C GLY A 270 -18.32 -11.49 -9.02
N ASN A 271 -18.75 -10.40 -9.69
CA ASN A 271 -19.49 -10.43 -10.96
C ASN A 271 -19.25 -9.13 -11.74
N GLU A 272 -19.71 -9.10 -12.99
CA GLU A 272 -19.53 -7.98 -13.91
C GLU A 272 -20.29 -6.71 -13.50
N GLU A 273 -21.48 -6.85 -12.90
CA GLU A 273 -22.30 -5.71 -12.46
C GLU A 273 -21.60 -4.92 -11.36
N ASP A 274 -21.15 -5.61 -10.31
CA ASP A 274 -20.39 -5.01 -9.20
C ASP A 274 -19.09 -4.40 -9.71
N TYR A 275 -18.39 -5.08 -10.63
CA TYR A 275 -17.16 -4.60 -11.24
C TYR A 275 -17.35 -3.29 -12.00
N ASN A 276 -18.38 -3.21 -12.83
CA ASN A 276 -18.65 -2.00 -13.61
C ASN A 276 -18.92 -0.78 -12.73
N PHE A 277 -19.47 -0.97 -11.54
CA PHE A 277 -19.63 0.08 -10.55
C PHE A 277 -18.32 0.39 -9.83
N THR A 278 -17.72 -0.60 -9.18
CA THR A 278 -16.56 -0.41 -8.30
C THR A 278 -15.28 -0.04 -9.06
N ARG A 279 -15.12 -0.58 -10.26
CA ARG A 279 -13.97 -0.38 -11.15
C ARG A 279 -14.37 0.38 -12.43
N ARG A 280 -15.09 1.51 -12.23
CA ARG A 280 -15.63 2.34 -13.31
C ARG A 280 -14.61 2.65 -14.39
N GLY A 281 -14.95 2.32 -15.64
CA GLY A 281 -14.10 2.46 -16.82
C GLY A 281 -13.19 1.27 -17.08
N GLY A 282 -13.29 0.20 -16.27
CA GLY A 282 -12.65 -1.08 -16.51
C GLY A 282 -13.43 -1.92 -17.54
N ASN A 283 -12.89 -3.11 -17.82
CA ASN A 283 -13.50 -4.10 -18.68
C ASN A 283 -13.39 -5.46 -18.00
N TRP A 284 -14.54 -5.99 -17.56
CA TRP A 284 -14.62 -7.27 -16.83
C TRP A 284 -14.00 -8.43 -17.61
N LYS A 285 -14.36 -8.57 -18.89
CA LYS A 285 -13.83 -9.65 -19.72
C LYS A 285 -12.33 -9.56 -19.91
N ALA A 286 -11.81 -8.35 -20.08
CA ALA A 286 -10.36 -8.13 -20.21
C ALA A 286 -9.61 -8.50 -18.93
N VAL A 287 -10.07 -8.03 -17.76
CA VAL A 287 -9.39 -8.35 -16.48
C VAL A 287 -9.48 -9.84 -16.19
N MET A 288 -10.61 -10.51 -16.45
CA MET A 288 -10.74 -11.94 -16.25
C MET A 288 -9.80 -12.75 -17.17
N ASN A 289 -9.66 -12.36 -18.43
CA ASN A 289 -8.70 -12.98 -19.35
C ASN A 289 -7.26 -12.78 -18.86
N ASN A 290 -6.91 -11.59 -18.36
CA ASN A 290 -5.59 -11.33 -17.81
C ASN A 290 -5.34 -12.13 -16.53
N LEU A 291 -6.34 -12.33 -15.68
CA LEU A 291 -6.24 -13.15 -14.48
C LEU A 291 -5.98 -14.63 -14.79
N VAL A 292 -6.64 -15.17 -15.84
CA VAL A 292 -6.36 -16.55 -16.32
C VAL A 292 -4.89 -16.69 -16.72
N PHE A 293 -4.40 -15.78 -17.54
CA PHE A 293 -3.00 -15.75 -17.97
C PHE A 293 -2.03 -15.60 -16.78
N LEU A 294 -2.30 -14.70 -15.82
CA LEU A 294 -1.47 -14.52 -14.63
C LEU A 294 -1.46 -15.78 -13.74
N SER A 295 -2.62 -16.44 -13.59
CA SER A 295 -2.74 -17.71 -12.88
C SER A 295 -1.84 -18.80 -13.49
N GLU A 296 -1.83 -18.93 -14.82
CA GLU A 296 -0.95 -19.88 -15.52
C GLU A 296 0.53 -19.55 -15.26
N PHE A 297 0.92 -18.27 -15.33
CA PHE A 297 2.28 -17.85 -15.09
C PHE A 297 2.69 -18.02 -13.61
N ARG A 298 1.77 -17.84 -12.67
CA ARG A 298 2.00 -18.15 -11.27
C ARG A 298 2.27 -19.66 -11.06
N LYS A 299 1.47 -20.53 -11.68
CA LYS A 299 1.68 -21.99 -11.66
C LYS A 299 3.05 -22.38 -12.25
N MET A 300 3.51 -21.66 -13.27
CA MET A 300 4.83 -21.81 -13.87
C MET A 300 5.96 -21.18 -13.02
N LYS A 301 5.65 -20.65 -11.83
CA LYS A 301 6.60 -20.01 -10.92
C LYS A 301 7.34 -18.80 -11.54
N LYS A 302 6.67 -18.05 -12.44
CA LYS A 302 7.23 -16.83 -13.02
C LYS A 302 7.23 -15.65 -12.03
N PHE A 303 6.51 -15.76 -10.93
CA PHE A 303 6.52 -14.90 -9.74
C PHE A 303 5.99 -15.71 -8.55
N ASN A 304 6.13 -15.18 -7.33
CA ASN A 304 5.94 -15.98 -6.12
C ASN A 304 4.51 -15.96 -5.55
N HIS A 305 3.74 -14.87 -5.75
CA HIS A 305 2.43 -14.74 -5.12
C HIS A 305 1.45 -13.96 -6.00
N LEU A 306 0.27 -14.52 -6.23
CA LEU A 306 -0.87 -13.86 -6.89
C LEU A 306 -1.96 -13.61 -5.86
N ARG A 307 -2.26 -12.32 -5.61
CA ARG A 307 -3.33 -11.92 -4.68
C ARG A 307 -4.42 -11.17 -5.41
N LEU A 308 -5.66 -11.49 -5.09
CA LEU A 308 -6.82 -10.67 -5.47
C LEU A 308 -7.25 -9.83 -4.27
N ASP A 309 -7.53 -8.55 -4.51
CA ASP A 309 -7.98 -7.61 -3.47
C ASP A 309 -9.43 -7.21 -3.70
N PHE A 310 -10.17 -7.08 -2.58
CA PHE A 310 -11.57 -6.70 -2.54
C PHE A 310 -11.82 -5.63 -1.47
N VAL A 311 -12.12 -4.41 -1.88
CA VAL A 311 -12.54 -3.34 -0.99
C VAL A 311 -14.05 -3.42 -0.76
N VAL A 312 -14.43 -3.84 0.45
CA VAL A 312 -15.83 -4.08 0.83
C VAL A 312 -16.59 -2.77 0.96
N GLN A 313 -17.69 -2.66 0.25
CA GLN A 313 -18.60 -1.53 0.28
C GLN A 313 -20.05 -1.98 -0.02
N GLN A 314 -21.02 -1.11 0.22
CA GLN A 314 -22.44 -1.41 0.05
C GLN A 314 -22.79 -1.99 -1.33
N LYS A 315 -22.12 -1.57 -2.40
CA LYS A 315 -22.42 -2.00 -3.77
C LYS A 315 -21.91 -3.39 -4.14
N ASN A 316 -20.96 -3.96 -3.38
CA ASN A 316 -20.32 -5.21 -3.77
C ASN A 316 -20.29 -6.29 -2.67
N TYR A 317 -20.71 -6.01 -1.44
CA TYR A 317 -20.58 -6.97 -0.34
C TYR A 317 -21.27 -8.32 -0.61
N LYS A 318 -22.37 -8.32 -1.38
CA LYS A 318 -23.08 -9.56 -1.79
C LYS A 318 -22.25 -10.44 -2.72
N GLY A 319 -21.31 -9.82 -3.47
CA GLY A 319 -20.37 -10.52 -4.36
C GLY A 319 -19.14 -11.13 -3.69
N MET A 320 -18.94 -10.95 -2.36
CA MET A 320 -17.75 -11.42 -1.64
C MET A 320 -17.54 -12.93 -1.76
N VAL A 321 -18.61 -13.71 -1.64
CA VAL A 321 -18.59 -15.19 -1.77
C VAL A 321 -18.15 -15.61 -3.18
N ASP A 322 -18.68 -14.97 -4.21
CA ASP A 322 -18.35 -15.29 -5.59
C ASP A 322 -16.92 -14.84 -5.95
N PHE A 323 -16.44 -13.76 -5.37
CA PHE A 323 -15.04 -13.34 -5.49
C PHE A 323 -14.09 -14.44 -4.96
N VAL A 324 -14.35 -15.03 -3.81
CA VAL A 324 -13.53 -16.16 -3.29
C VAL A 324 -13.61 -17.35 -4.25
N LYS A 325 -14.79 -17.69 -4.76
CA LYS A 325 -14.94 -18.77 -5.78
C LYS A 325 -14.11 -18.49 -7.04
N ILE A 326 -14.05 -17.22 -7.50
CA ILE A 326 -13.17 -16.82 -8.60
C ILE A 326 -11.73 -17.10 -8.25
N GLY A 327 -11.25 -16.66 -7.07
CA GLY A 327 -9.90 -16.90 -6.61
C GLY A 327 -9.54 -18.39 -6.56
N LYS A 328 -10.42 -19.23 -6.00
CA LYS A 328 -10.25 -20.69 -5.96
C LYS A 328 -10.16 -21.31 -7.37
N ARG A 329 -11.06 -20.92 -8.28
CA ARG A 329 -11.06 -21.43 -9.65
C ARG A 329 -9.80 -21.06 -10.42
N LEU A 330 -9.27 -19.87 -10.20
CA LEU A 330 -8.02 -19.39 -10.79
C LEU A 330 -6.78 -20.00 -10.09
N GLY A 331 -6.92 -20.49 -8.86
CA GLY A 331 -5.81 -20.99 -8.05
C GLY A 331 -4.85 -19.86 -7.64
N VAL A 332 -5.42 -18.73 -7.21
CA VAL A 332 -4.61 -17.64 -6.62
C VAL A 332 -4.11 -18.03 -5.23
N ASP A 333 -3.06 -17.38 -4.77
CA ASP A 333 -2.48 -17.68 -3.45
C ASP A 333 -3.28 -17.05 -2.31
N SER A 334 -3.94 -15.90 -2.55
CA SER A 334 -4.82 -15.30 -1.55
C SER A 334 -5.89 -14.38 -2.13
N CYS A 335 -7.01 -14.30 -1.41
CA CYS A 335 -8.13 -13.37 -1.59
C CYS A 335 -8.16 -12.45 -0.36
N TYR A 336 -7.76 -11.19 -0.52
CA TYR A 336 -7.66 -10.22 0.56
C TYR A 336 -8.85 -9.28 0.58
N PHE A 337 -9.40 -9.06 1.76
CA PHE A 337 -10.51 -8.13 1.99
C PHE A 337 -10.09 -6.94 2.83
N SER A 338 -10.60 -5.77 2.48
CA SER A 338 -10.46 -4.57 3.30
C SER A 338 -11.75 -3.75 3.28
N LEU A 339 -12.01 -3.02 4.35
CA LEU A 339 -13.13 -2.08 4.40
C LEU A 339 -12.80 -0.84 3.57
N ILE A 340 -13.84 -0.28 2.94
CA ILE A 340 -13.71 0.98 2.21
C ILE A 340 -13.25 2.11 3.16
N ALA A 341 -12.25 2.85 2.74
CA ALA A 341 -11.77 4.04 3.44
C ALA A 341 -12.27 5.32 2.77
N ASP A 342 -12.43 6.37 3.54
CA ASP A 342 -12.75 7.70 3.02
C ASP A 342 -11.48 8.40 2.51
N TRP A 343 -11.35 8.45 1.19
CA TRP A 343 -10.27 9.18 0.51
C TRP A 343 -10.66 10.61 0.15
N GLY A 344 -11.80 11.11 0.65
CA GLY A 344 -12.31 12.45 0.34
C GLY A 344 -12.89 12.59 -1.07
N THR A 345 -13.20 11.49 -1.74
CA THR A 345 -13.83 11.47 -3.07
C THR A 345 -15.32 11.73 -3.01
N TRP A 346 -15.94 11.40 -1.90
CA TRP A 346 -17.35 11.63 -1.64
C TRP A 346 -17.58 12.65 -0.53
N PRO A 347 -18.71 13.38 -0.55
CA PRO A 347 -19.21 14.04 0.65
C PRO A 347 -19.41 13.03 1.78
N VAL A 348 -19.29 13.47 3.02
CA VAL A 348 -19.40 12.60 4.21
C VAL A 348 -20.68 11.76 4.21
N GLU A 349 -21.82 12.36 3.85
CA GLU A 349 -23.12 11.67 3.82
C GLU A 349 -23.21 10.64 2.69
N GLU A 350 -22.49 10.84 1.59
CA GLU A 350 -22.40 9.84 0.52
C GLU A 350 -21.48 8.69 0.92
N TYR A 351 -20.34 8.99 1.55
CA TYR A 351 -19.44 7.96 2.08
C TYR A 351 -20.14 7.03 3.07
N LYS A 352 -20.99 7.58 3.96
CA LYS A 352 -21.77 6.78 4.93
C LYS A 352 -22.63 5.70 4.26
N LYS A 353 -23.17 5.97 3.07
CA LYS A 353 -23.97 5.00 2.30
C LYS A 353 -23.13 3.84 1.77
N HIS A 354 -21.83 4.04 1.57
CA HIS A 354 -20.92 2.99 1.10
C HIS A 354 -20.30 2.19 2.24
N ALA A 355 -20.26 2.74 3.44
CA ALA A 355 -19.64 2.12 4.62
C ALA A 355 -20.56 1.08 5.27
N ILE A 356 -20.83 -0.02 4.54
CA ILE A 356 -21.74 -1.13 4.91
C ILE A 356 -21.45 -1.74 6.29
N TRP A 357 -20.22 -1.64 6.73
CA TRP A 357 -19.71 -2.18 7.98
C TRP A 357 -20.08 -1.37 9.23
N LYS A 358 -20.69 -0.21 9.08
CA LYS A 358 -21.18 0.57 10.21
C LYS A 358 -22.49 -0.03 10.74
N THR A 359 -22.58 -0.15 12.06
CA THR A 359 -23.73 -0.79 12.74
C THR A 359 -25.06 -0.08 12.52
N ASP A 360 -25.02 1.21 12.20
CA ASP A 360 -26.19 2.04 11.86
C ASP A 360 -26.55 2.01 10.35
N HIS A 361 -25.78 1.27 9.53
CA HIS A 361 -26.10 1.14 8.11
C HIS A 361 -27.34 0.25 7.91
N PRO A 362 -28.32 0.63 7.04
CA PRO A 362 -29.57 -0.13 6.85
C PRO A 362 -29.37 -1.61 6.47
N GLU A 363 -28.33 -1.92 5.69
CA GLU A 363 -28.01 -3.27 5.23
C GLU A 363 -26.95 -3.98 6.11
N PHE A 364 -26.59 -3.44 7.29
CA PHE A 364 -25.55 -4.02 8.15
C PHE A 364 -25.83 -5.49 8.48
N ASN A 365 -27.07 -5.81 8.87
CA ASN A 365 -27.45 -7.18 9.22
C ASN A 365 -27.37 -8.16 8.03
N GLU A 366 -27.58 -7.68 6.81
CA GLU A 366 -27.38 -8.49 5.61
C GLU A 366 -25.91 -8.74 5.33
N PHE A 367 -25.07 -7.72 5.54
CA PHE A 367 -23.61 -7.87 5.46
C PHE A 367 -23.10 -8.90 6.49
N ILE A 368 -23.58 -8.86 7.72
CA ILE A 368 -23.22 -9.85 8.76
C ILE A 368 -23.63 -11.27 8.32
N LYS A 369 -24.80 -11.45 7.69
CA LYS A 369 -25.20 -12.76 7.16
C LYS A 369 -24.25 -13.26 6.06
N VAL A 370 -23.80 -12.38 5.17
CA VAL A 370 -22.77 -12.74 4.18
C VAL A 370 -21.49 -13.20 4.88
N MET A 371 -21.07 -12.50 5.93
CA MET A 371 -19.87 -12.86 6.70
C MET A 371 -19.95 -14.20 7.43
N GLU A 372 -21.14 -14.78 7.58
CA GLU A 372 -21.33 -16.12 8.16
C GLU A 372 -21.06 -17.28 7.18
N ASP A 373 -20.90 -17.01 5.87
CA ASP A 373 -20.63 -18.05 4.87
C ASP A 373 -19.31 -18.78 5.18
N PRO A 374 -19.32 -20.13 5.23
CA PRO A 374 -18.14 -20.93 5.58
C PRO A 374 -16.97 -20.78 4.59
N ILE A 375 -17.19 -20.22 3.40
CA ILE A 375 -16.12 -19.97 2.43
C ILE A 375 -15.03 -19.02 2.97
N PHE A 376 -15.39 -18.18 3.94
CA PHE A 376 -14.42 -17.25 4.55
C PHE A 376 -13.46 -17.93 5.53
N ASP A 377 -13.64 -19.21 5.84
CA ASP A 377 -12.70 -20.03 6.61
C ASP A 377 -11.69 -20.76 5.70
N ASP A 378 -11.79 -20.58 4.37
CA ASP A 378 -10.86 -21.18 3.41
C ASP A 378 -9.45 -20.58 3.58
N PRO A 379 -8.39 -21.40 3.55
CA PRO A 379 -7.00 -20.93 3.74
C PRO A 379 -6.52 -19.83 2.78
N ILE A 380 -7.14 -19.69 1.60
CA ILE A 380 -6.80 -18.59 0.67
C ILE A 380 -7.38 -17.24 1.09
N VAL A 381 -8.29 -17.20 2.08
CA VAL A 381 -8.97 -15.97 2.49
C VAL A 381 -8.18 -15.26 3.57
N ASP A 382 -7.87 -14.00 3.30
CA ASP A 382 -7.35 -13.04 4.26
C ASP A 382 -8.39 -11.92 4.46
N LEU A 383 -9.09 -11.95 5.57
CA LEU A 383 -10.15 -10.98 5.88
C LEU A 383 -9.62 -9.60 6.23
N GLY A 384 -8.31 -9.42 6.45
CA GLY A 384 -7.75 -8.14 6.83
C GLY A 384 -8.51 -7.46 7.96
N ASN A 385 -8.93 -6.20 7.78
CA ASN A 385 -9.72 -5.47 8.76
C ASN A 385 -11.24 -5.77 8.72
N VAL A 386 -11.67 -6.75 7.89
CA VAL A 386 -13.05 -7.27 7.88
C VAL A 386 -13.22 -8.41 8.88
N THR A 387 -12.13 -8.92 9.44
CA THR A 387 -12.10 -10.04 10.40
C THR A 387 -13.06 -9.85 11.60
N ASP A 388 -13.22 -8.62 12.09
CA ASP A 388 -14.05 -8.33 13.25
C ASP A 388 -15.54 -8.63 13.04
N TYR A 389 -15.97 -8.74 11.79
CA TYR A 389 -17.35 -9.04 11.41
C TYR A 389 -17.60 -10.55 11.22
N ARG A 390 -16.54 -11.37 11.17
CA ARG A 390 -16.67 -12.83 11.19
C ARG A 390 -17.14 -13.30 12.56
N GLY A 391 -18.28 -14.00 12.60
CA GLY A 391 -18.89 -14.45 13.85
C GLY A 391 -19.42 -13.32 14.74
N TYR A 392 -19.75 -12.16 14.19
CA TYR A 392 -20.22 -10.97 14.91
C TYR A 392 -21.41 -11.29 15.85
N ASN A 393 -22.38 -12.07 15.39
CA ASN A 393 -23.56 -12.45 16.19
C ASN A 393 -23.26 -13.52 17.26
N LYS A 394 -22.05 -14.04 17.32
CA LYS A 394 -21.62 -15.06 18.31
C LYS A 394 -20.76 -14.45 19.41
N LYS A 395 -20.44 -13.17 19.31
CA LYS A 395 -19.74 -12.38 20.31
C LYS A 395 -20.76 -11.67 21.20
#